data_e8c6d4bed7fdbcc895c6767d7cde2b52
#
_entry.id   e8c6d4bed7fdbcc895c6767d7cde2b52
#
_cell.length_a   1.000
_cell.length_b   1.000
_cell.length_c   1.000
_cell.angle_alpha   90.00
_cell.angle_beta   90.00
_cell.angle_gamma   90.00
#
_symmetry.space_group_name_H-M   'P 1'
#
loop_
_entity.id
_entity.type
_entity.pdbx_description
1 polymer ?
#
loop_
_entity_poly.entity_id
_entity_poly.type
_entity_poly.pdbx_seq_one_letter_code
_entity_poly.pdbx_strand_id
1 'polypeptide(L)'
;MSWIYRNGETDQWFFLPKLKKAKRVKAKEKSKSFLNTDFIYEDLESRKLGTDSLASLGTEYLDGNQCRVIMAWPKKESSYFSRKIWVNTQSWQICKVEYYTSESKKEKTLILTDFIEKQGFVTPGRLIMEKENGNKTVMIINSYKPDIGLKEEIFTKWFLIKI
;
A
#
# COMPACT_ATOMS: atom_id res chain seq x y z
N MET A 1 9.12 10.51 1.03
CA MET A 1 8.34 9.90 2.13
C MET A 1 9.23 8.89 2.82
N SER A 2 9.17 8.77 4.12
CA SER A 2 9.97 7.81 4.90
C SER A 2 9.06 7.05 5.86
N TRP A 3 9.28 5.75 6.00
CA TRP A 3 8.65 4.91 7.02
C TRP A 3 9.70 4.47 8.01
N ILE A 4 9.44 4.66 9.29
CA ILE A 4 10.31 4.21 10.38
C ILE A 4 9.53 3.17 11.16
N TYR A 5 10.10 1.98 11.28
CA TYR A 5 9.56 0.91 12.08
C TYR A 5 10.33 0.80 13.39
N ARG A 6 9.65 1.03 14.53
CA ARG A 6 10.22 0.88 15.88
C ARG A 6 9.22 0.20 16.81
N ASN A 7 9.70 -0.73 17.62
CA ASN A 7 8.93 -1.39 18.70
C ASN A 7 7.56 -1.94 18.27
N GLY A 8 7.48 -2.51 17.07
CA GLY A 8 6.22 -3.06 16.58
C GLY A 8 5.28 -2.05 15.90
N GLU A 9 5.61 -0.77 15.89
CA GLU A 9 4.81 0.29 15.27
C GLU A 9 5.51 0.89 14.04
N THR A 10 4.72 1.33 13.07
CA THR A 10 5.22 2.02 11.88
C THR A 10 4.97 3.51 12.02
N ASP A 11 6.03 4.29 12.07
CA ASP A 11 5.98 5.74 11.96
C ASP A 11 6.10 6.15 10.50
N GLN A 12 5.11 6.89 10.02
CA GLN A 12 5.08 7.41 8.66
C GLN A 12 5.37 8.91 8.69
N TRP A 13 6.38 9.33 7.95
CA TRP A 13 6.80 10.73 7.84
C TRP A 13 6.85 11.15 6.38
N PHE A 14 6.48 12.37 6.08
CA PHE A 14 6.70 12.96 4.76
C PHE A 14 7.32 14.36 4.86
N PHE A 15 8.15 14.68 3.88
CA PHE A 15 8.78 15.97 3.75
C PHE A 15 7.92 16.90 2.89
N LEU A 16 7.75 18.14 3.37
CA LEU A 16 7.06 19.22 2.67
C LEU A 16 8.13 20.17 2.12
N PRO A 17 8.53 20.08 0.84
CA PRO A 17 9.63 20.88 0.28
C PRO A 17 9.42 22.39 0.44
N LYS A 18 8.21 22.88 0.16
CA LYS A 18 7.85 24.30 0.28
C LYS A 18 8.02 24.86 1.71
N LEU A 19 7.81 24.03 2.71
CA LEU A 19 7.90 24.42 4.11
C LEU A 19 9.23 23.99 4.77
N LYS A 20 10.08 23.24 4.05
CA LYS A 20 11.32 22.62 4.56
C LYS A 20 11.10 21.87 5.88
N LYS A 21 9.96 21.19 6.02
CA LYS A 21 9.57 20.50 7.26
C LYS A 21 9.16 19.05 6.99
N ALA A 22 9.58 18.17 7.90
CA ALA A 22 9.04 16.81 7.97
C ALA A 22 7.81 16.78 8.89
N LYS A 23 6.71 16.19 8.42
CA LYS A 23 5.47 16.00 9.16
C LYS A 23 5.23 14.52 9.40
N ARG A 24 4.92 14.15 10.66
CA ARG A 24 4.45 12.79 11.02
C ARG A 24 2.98 12.64 10.67
N VAL A 25 2.62 11.54 10.05
CA VAL A 25 1.22 11.16 9.82
C VAL A 25 0.67 10.58 11.13
N LYS A 26 -0.28 11.27 11.74
CA LYS A 26 -0.95 10.79 12.96
C LYS A 26 -2.01 9.74 12.61
N ALA A 27 -2.38 8.88 13.56
CA ALA A 27 -3.41 7.85 13.35
C ALA A 27 -4.69 8.41 12.70
N LYS A 28 -5.22 9.52 13.21
CA LYS A 28 -6.40 10.22 12.65
C LYS A 28 -6.21 10.82 11.25
N GLU A 29 -5.01 10.85 10.73
CA GLU A 29 -4.70 11.36 9.38
C GLU A 29 -4.54 10.24 8.36
N LYS A 30 -4.51 8.98 8.80
CA LYS A 30 -4.33 7.81 7.92
C LYS A 30 -5.43 7.67 6.87
N SER A 31 -6.66 8.10 7.20
CA SER A 31 -7.82 8.13 6.29
C SER A 31 -7.83 9.32 5.32
N LYS A 32 -6.90 10.27 5.47
CA LYS A 32 -6.84 11.42 4.56
C LYS A 32 -6.17 11.07 3.25
N SER A 33 -6.59 11.76 2.18
CA SER A 33 -5.97 11.67 0.86
C SER A 33 -4.46 11.93 0.93
N PHE A 34 -3.70 11.06 0.29
CA PHE A 34 -2.27 11.23 0.08
C PHE A 34 -2.04 12.21 -1.09
N LEU A 35 -1.56 13.41 -0.80
CA LEU A 35 -1.20 14.44 -1.79
C LEU A 35 -2.33 14.74 -2.81
N ASN A 36 -3.58 14.76 -2.36
CA ASN A 36 -4.77 14.96 -3.20
C ASN A 36 -4.97 13.89 -4.29
N THR A 37 -4.45 12.69 -4.08
CA THR A 37 -4.69 11.52 -4.92
C THR A 37 -5.84 10.67 -4.37
N ASP A 38 -6.23 9.61 -5.10
CA ASP A 38 -7.23 8.64 -4.63
C ASP A 38 -6.67 7.63 -3.62
N PHE A 39 -5.34 7.64 -3.41
CA PHE A 39 -4.72 6.95 -2.30
C PHE A 39 -4.93 7.70 -0.99
N ILE A 40 -5.09 6.97 0.11
CA ILE A 40 -4.99 7.51 1.47
C ILE A 40 -3.66 7.06 2.09
N TYR A 41 -3.25 7.68 3.20
CA TYR A 41 -1.99 7.31 3.85
C TYR A 41 -1.96 5.84 4.29
N GLU A 42 -3.10 5.27 4.69
CA GLU A 42 -3.21 3.86 5.07
C GLU A 42 -2.92 2.89 3.90
N ASP A 43 -3.25 3.26 2.66
CA ASP A 43 -2.99 2.42 1.48
C ASP A 43 -1.50 2.21 1.22
N LEU A 44 -0.67 3.13 1.69
CA LEU A 44 0.77 3.11 1.51
C LEU A 44 1.51 2.46 2.69
N GLU A 45 0.80 1.94 3.67
CA GLU A 45 1.40 1.23 4.80
C GLU A 45 1.68 -0.23 4.46
N SER A 46 2.84 -0.72 4.89
CA SER A 46 3.13 -2.16 4.86
C SER A 46 2.25 -2.87 5.88
N ARG A 47 1.44 -3.83 5.43
CA ARG A 47 0.64 -4.66 6.32
C ARG A 47 1.44 -5.88 6.76
N LYS A 48 1.40 -6.16 8.05
CA LYS A 48 2.07 -7.32 8.64
C LYS A 48 1.13 -8.52 8.70
N LEU A 49 1.70 -9.70 8.64
CA LEU A 49 0.98 -10.92 8.98
C LEU A 49 0.37 -10.81 10.38
N GLY A 50 -0.87 -11.25 10.52
CA GLY A 50 -1.59 -11.22 11.80
C GLY A 50 -2.31 -9.90 12.13
N THR A 51 -2.14 -8.84 11.34
CA THR A 51 -2.90 -7.59 11.53
C THR A 51 -4.37 -7.72 11.12
N ASP A 52 -4.68 -8.68 10.28
CA ASP A 52 -6.03 -8.96 9.79
C ASP A 52 -6.47 -10.38 10.15
N SER A 53 -7.76 -10.60 10.26
CA SER A 53 -8.39 -11.91 10.16
C SER A 53 -8.57 -12.22 8.69
N LEU A 54 -8.22 -13.44 8.26
CA LEU A 54 -8.23 -13.83 6.86
C LEU A 54 -9.16 -15.00 6.60
N ALA A 55 -9.87 -14.99 5.47
CA ALA A 55 -10.59 -16.13 4.95
C ALA A 55 -10.31 -16.31 3.46
N SER A 56 -10.12 -17.56 3.03
CA SER A 56 -9.97 -17.88 1.60
C SER A 56 -11.35 -17.95 0.95
N LEU A 57 -11.53 -17.25 -0.17
CA LEU A 57 -12.71 -17.29 -1.01
C LEU A 57 -12.55 -18.23 -2.23
N GLY A 58 -11.46 -19.01 -2.26
CA GLY A 58 -11.16 -19.91 -3.37
C GLY A 58 -10.22 -19.28 -4.39
N THR A 59 -10.47 -19.60 -5.67
CA THR A 59 -9.60 -19.22 -6.79
C THR A 59 -10.43 -18.57 -7.88
N GLU A 60 -9.95 -17.47 -8.41
CA GLU A 60 -10.54 -16.77 -9.57
C GLU A 60 -9.46 -16.55 -10.65
N TYR A 61 -9.87 -16.34 -11.90
CA TYR A 61 -8.97 -15.91 -12.97
C TYR A 61 -9.06 -14.40 -13.14
N LEU A 62 -7.89 -13.73 -13.14
CA LEU A 62 -7.74 -12.30 -13.38
C LEU A 62 -6.75 -12.11 -14.54
N ASP A 63 -7.21 -11.54 -15.66
CA ASP A 63 -6.42 -11.33 -16.88
C ASP A 63 -5.63 -12.59 -17.32
N GLY A 64 -6.29 -13.76 -17.30
CA GLY A 64 -5.70 -15.06 -17.67
C GLY A 64 -4.82 -15.71 -16.60
N ASN A 65 -4.56 -15.04 -15.50
CA ASN A 65 -3.77 -15.56 -14.39
C ASN A 65 -4.65 -16.13 -13.29
N GLN A 66 -4.31 -17.30 -12.79
CA GLN A 66 -4.98 -17.89 -11.65
C GLN A 66 -4.58 -17.15 -10.36
N CYS A 67 -5.58 -16.69 -9.60
CA CYS A 67 -5.38 -15.96 -8.36
C CYS A 67 -6.10 -16.64 -7.19
N ARG A 68 -5.43 -16.75 -6.06
CA ARG A 68 -6.07 -17.02 -4.77
C ARG A 68 -6.79 -15.76 -4.31
N VAL A 69 -8.07 -15.87 -3.97
CA VAL A 69 -8.86 -14.74 -3.46
C VAL A 69 -8.99 -14.86 -1.95
N ILE A 70 -8.65 -13.77 -1.27
CA ILE A 70 -8.61 -13.69 0.19
C ILE A 70 -9.46 -12.51 0.63
N MET A 71 -10.35 -12.72 1.59
CA MET A 71 -10.99 -11.64 2.34
C MET A 71 -10.19 -11.37 3.62
N ALA A 72 -9.94 -10.09 3.89
CA ALA A 72 -9.16 -9.63 5.05
C ALA A 72 -9.96 -8.59 5.84
N TRP A 73 -10.13 -8.85 7.15
CA TRP A 73 -10.77 -7.92 8.09
C TRP A 73 -9.73 -7.40 9.09
N PRO A 74 -9.55 -6.07 9.19
CA PRO A 74 -8.64 -5.47 10.15
C PRO A 74 -9.00 -5.84 11.60
N LYS A 75 -8.01 -6.24 12.40
CA LYS A 75 -8.17 -6.49 13.85
C LYS A 75 -8.05 -5.22 14.69
N LYS A 76 -7.54 -4.13 14.09
CA LYS A 76 -7.37 -2.82 14.72
C LYS A 76 -8.09 -1.77 13.90
N GLU A 77 -8.18 -0.55 14.44
CA GLU A 77 -8.75 0.61 13.75
C GLU A 77 -8.16 0.76 12.33
N SER A 78 -9.03 0.88 11.35
CA SER A 78 -8.73 1.01 9.93
C SER A 78 -9.77 1.88 9.25
N SER A 79 -9.40 2.52 8.15
CA SER A 79 -10.31 3.26 7.27
C SER A 79 -11.27 2.32 6.51
N TYR A 80 -10.99 1.01 6.53
CA TYR A 80 -11.74 0.00 5.79
C TYR A 80 -12.35 -1.04 6.71
N PHE A 81 -13.57 -1.43 6.39
CA PHE A 81 -14.25 -2.57 7.01
C PHE A 81 -13.57 -3.88 6.61
N SER A 82 -13.26 -4.03 5.32
CA SER A 82 -12.58 -5.22 4.79
C SER A 82 -11.85 -4.93 3.47
N ARG A 83 -11.02 -5.89 3.04
CA ARG A 83 -10.34 -5.92 1.74
C ARG A 83 -10.52 -7.28 1.09
N LYS A 84 -10.84 -7.32 -0.20
CA LYS A 84 -10.77 -8.53 -1.03
C LYS A 84 -9.50 -8.45 -1.85
N ILE A 85 -8.66 -9.46 -1.75
CA ILE A 85 -7.27 -9.45 -2.26
C ILE A 85 -7.09 -10.62 -3.22
N TRP A 86 -6.58 -10.35 -4.43
CA TRP A 86 -6.20 -11.35 -5.42
C TRP A 86 -4.69 -11.51 -5.44
N VAL A 87 -4.23 -12.72 -5.16
CA VAL A 87 -2.82 -13.09 -5.15
C VAL A 87 -2.57 -14.10 -6.25
N ASN A 88 -1.69 -13.78 -7.19
CA ASN A 88 -1.30 -14.69 -8.26
C ASN A 88 -0.69 -15.96 -7.67
N THR A 89 -1.17 -17.13 -8.09
CA THR A 89 -0.75 -18.41 -7.50
C THR A 89 0.65 -18.88 -7.91
N GLN A 90 1.23 -18.29 -8.95
CA GLN A 90 2.59 -18.61 -9.43
C GLN A 90 3.65 -17.66 -8.87
N SER A 91 3.40 -16.35 -9.00
CA SER A 91 4.36 -15.30 -8.60
C SER A 91 4.20 -14.86 -7.14
N TRP A 92 3.09 -15.20 -6.47
CA TRP A 92 2.71 -14.74 -5.13
C TRP A 92 2.57 -13.22 -5.00
N GLN A 93 2.44 -12.51 -6.14
CA GLN A 93 2.22 -11.08 -6.15
C GLN A 93 0.73 -10.76 -5.99
N ILE A 94 0.43 -9.70 -5.24
CA ILE A 94 -0.91 -9.13 -5.20
C ILE A 94 -1.13 -8.41 -6.52
N CYS A 95 -2.19 -8.77 -7.24
CA CYS A 95 -2.56 -8.17 -8.53
C CYS A 95 -3.71 -7.17 -8.40
N LYS A 96 -4.62 -7.40 -7.43
CA LYS A 96 -5.80 -6.56 -7.23
C LYS A 96 -6.20 -6.54 -5.76
N VAL A 97 -6.67 -5.37 -5.29
CA VAL A 97 -7.29 -5.22 -3.97
C VAL A 97 -8.56 -4.38 -4.12
N GLU A 98 -9.67 -4.88 -3.62
CA GLU A 98 -10.90 -4.10 -3.46
C GLU A 98 -11.05 -3.70 -2.00
N TYR A 99 -11.38 -2.44 -1.76
CA TYR A 99 -11.52 -1.85 -0.44
C TYR A 99 -13.00 -1.59 -0.14
N TYR A 100 -13.45 -2.04 1.02
CA TYR A 100 -14.84 -1.94 1.45
C TYR A 100 -14.95 -1.09 2.71
N THR A 101 -15.92 -0.18 2.77
CA THR A 101 -16.24 0.65 3.95
C THR A 101 -17.37 0.05 4.80
N SER A 102 -18.10 -0.93 4.26
CA SER A 102 -19.05 -1.79 4.97
C SER A 102 -19.12 -3.15 4.25
N GLU A 103 -19.94 -4.08 4.72
CA GLU A 103 -20.06 -5.42 4.13
C GLU A 103 -20.40 -5.40 2.62
N SER A 104 -21.18 -4.44 2.18
CA SER A 104 -21.68 -4.35 0.79
C SER A 104 -21.17 -3.13 0.02
N LYS A 105 -20.48 -2.18 0.67
CA LYS A 105 -20.08 -0.93 0.02
C LYS A 105 -18.61 -0.96 -0.36
N LYS A 106 -18.33 -1.27 -1.60
CA LYS A 106 -17.02 -1.08 -2.20
C LYS A 106 -16.75 0.41 -2.37
N GLU A 107 -15.59 0.87 -1.97
CA GLU A 107 -15.15 2.26 -2.05
C GLU A 107 -14.25 2.50 -3.25
N LYS A 108 -13.28 1.58 -3.46
CA LYS A 108 -12.27 1.69 -4.50
C LYS A 108 -11.58 0.36 -4.78
N THR A 109 -10.86 0.33 -5.89
CA THR A 109 -10.07 -0.81 -6.35
C THR A 109 -8.64 -0.38 -6.63
N LEU A 110 -7.66 -1.14 -6.15
CA LEU A 110 -6.25 -1.02 -6.49
C LEU A 110 -5.88 -2.15 -7.45
N ILE A 111 -5.31 -1.80 -8.59
CA ILE A 111 -4.78 -2.73 -9.58
C ILE A 111 -3.25 -2.55 -9.63
N LEU A 112 -2.51 -3.66 -9.59
CA LEU A 112 -1.06 -3.68 -9.61
C LEU A 112 -0.59 -4.41 -10.85
N THR A 113 0.21 -3.72 -11.69
CA THR A 113 0.68 -4.24 -12.99
C THR A 113 2.14 -3.89 -13.23
N ASP A 114 2.66 -4.30 -14.39
CA ASP A 114 4.00 -3.96 -14.89
C ASP A 114 5.10 -4.33 -13.87
N PHE A 115 5.01 -5.53 -13.30
CA PHE A 115 5.93 -6.00 -12.26
C PHE A 115 7.38 -5.96 -12.73
N ILE A 116 8.23 -5.35 -11.91
CA ILE A 116 9.68 -5.19 -12.14
C ILE A 116 10.40 -6.17 -11.21
N GLU A 117 11.18 -7.06 -11.77
CA GLU A 117 12.06 -7.95 -11.02
C GLU A 117 13.51 -7.49 -11.12
N LYS A 118 14.19 -7.37 -9.97
CA LYS A 118 15.63 -7.10 -9.87
C LYS A 118 16.21 -7.86 -8.67
N GLN A 119 17.29 -8.60 -8.89
CA GLN A 119 18.01 -9.34 -7.85
C GLN A 119 17.09 -10.27 -7.02
N GLY A 120 16.07 -10.87 -7.66
CA GLY A 120 15.09 -11.72 -6.98
C GLY A 120 14.00 -10.98 -6.20
N PHE A 121 14.02 -9.63 -6.19
CA PHE A 121 12.96 -8.81 -5.59
C PHE A 121 11.99 -8.33 -6.66
N VAL A 122 10.70 -8.46 -6.38
CA VAL A 122 9.62 -8.06 -7.30
C VAL A 122 8.83 -6.91 -6.71
N THR A 123 8.55 -5.88 -7.52
CA THR A 123 7.68 -4.75 -7.17
C THR A 123 6.73 -4.44 -8.32
N PRO A 124 5.48 -3.99 -8.09
CA PRO A 124 4.66 -3.49 -9.17
C PRO A 124 5.27 -2.20 -9.74
N GLY A 125 5.39 -2.12 -11.06
CA GLY A 125 5.84 -0.91 -11.78
C GLY A 125 4.73 0.13 -11.88
N ARG A 126 3.48 -0.31 -11.81
CA ARG A 126 2.29 0.56 -11.91
C ARG A 126 1.25 0.16 -10.87
N LEU A 127 0.75 1.17 -10.15
CA LEU A 127 -0.34 1.05 -9.20
C LEU A 127 -1.47 1.96 -9.67
N ILE A 128 -2.66 1.40 -9.87
CA ILE A 128 -3.83 2.11 -10.37
C ILE A 128 -4.90 2.07 -9.29
N MET A 129 -5.23 3.20 -8.69
CA MET A 129 -6.34 3.33 -7.74
C MET A 129 -7.55 3.91 -8.45
N GLU A 130 -8.64 3.17 -8.46
CA GLU A 130 -9.91 3.57 -9.07
C GLU A 130 -11.01 3.63 -8.00
N LYS A 131 -11.70 4.76 -7.88
CA LYS A 131 -12.86 4.92 -7.00
C LYS A 131 -14.15 4.59 -7.72
N GLU A 132 -15.17 4.19 -6.96
CA GLU A 132 -16.50 3.90 -7.50
C GLU A 132 -17.17 5.13 -8.17
N ASN A 133 -16.74 6.35 -7.85
CA ASN A 133 -17.20 7.58 -8.50
C ASN A 133 -16.50 7.89 -9.84
N GLY A 134 -15.63 7.00 -10.32
CA GLY A 134 -14.88 7.13 -11.56
C GLY A 134 -13.54 7.88 -11.47
N ASN A 135 -13.20 8.44 -10.31
CA ASN A 135 -11.86 9.04 -10.12
C ASN A 135 -10.78 7.97 -10.18
N LYS A 136 -9.64 8.37 -10.75
CA LYS A 136 -8.51 7.45 -10.97
C LYS A 136 -7.18 8.14 -10.75
N THR A 137 -6.32 7.49 -9.98
CA THR A 137 -4.91 7.89 -9.81
C THR A 137 -4.00 6.75 -10.26
N VAL A 138 -2.99 7.08 -11.06
CA VAL A 138 -1.95 6.14 -11.49
C VAL A 138 -0.62 6.56 -10.86
N MET A 139 0.02 5.64 -10.14
CA MET A 139 1.37 5.79 -9.62
C MET A 139 2.31 4.89 -10.43
N ILE A 140 3.38 5.46 -10.98
CA ILE A 140 4.37 4.77 -11.79
C ILE A 140 5.70 4.76 -11.06
N ILE A 141 6.33 3.59 -10.93
CA ILE A 141 7.65 3.41 -10.35
C ILE A 141 8.69 3.58 -11.46
N ASN A 142 9.30 4.75 -11.54
CA ASN A 142 10.30 5.06 -12.58
C ASN A 142 11.67 4.42 -12.32
N SER A 143 11.99 4.13 -11.06
CA SER A 143 13.26 3.52 -10.67
C SER A 143 13.09 2.66 -9.43
N TYR A 144 13.66 1.48 -9.45
CA TYR A 144 13.67 0.52 -8.35
C TYR A 144 15.08 -0.05 -8.17
N LYS A 145 15.62 0.07 -6.96
CA LYS A 145 16.95 -0.42 -6.57
C LYS A 145 16.81 -1.18 -5.24
N PRO A 146 16.57 -2.49 -5.26
CA PRO A 146 16.48 -3.29 -4.05
C PRO A 146 17.87 -3.56 -3.46
N ASP A 147 17.91 -3.88 -2.18
CA ASP A 147 19.05 -4.40 -1.43
C ASP A 147 20.38 -3.64 -1.64
N ILE A 148 20.31 -2.31 -1.63
CA ILE A 148 21.49 -1.44 -1.82
C ILE A 148 22.20 -1.08 -0.52
N GLY A 149 21.95 -1.82 0.57
CA GLY A 149 22.62 -1.61 1.85
C GLY A 149 22.29 -0.24 2.49
N LEU A 150 21.04 0.18 2.46
CA LEU A 150 20.62 1.45 3.06
C LEU A 150 20.85 1.43 4.57
N LYS A 151 21.53 2.45 5.09
CA LYS A 151 21.75 2.62 6.54
C LYS A 151 20.47 3.09 7.23
N GLU A 152 20.24 2.67 8.46
CA GLU A 152 19.05 3.07 9.25
C GLU A 152 18.92 4.59 9.42
N GLU A 153 20.02 5.31 9.40
CA GLU A 153 20.06 6.76 9.53
C GLU A 153 19.21 7.51 8.49
N ILE A 154 19.10 6.95 7.26
CA ILE A 154 18.30 7.55 6.18
C ILE A 154 16.79 7.53 6.47
N PHE A 155 16.33 6.64 7.37
CA PHE A 155 14.93 6.54 7.78
C PHE A 155 14.61 7.41 9.00
N THR A 156 15.48 8.40 9.31
CA THR A 156 15.26 9.35 10.40
C THR A 156 14.64 10.65 9.92
N LYS A 157 13.92 11.34 10.81
CA LYS A 157 13.37 12.67 10.54
C LYS A 157 14.48 13.66 10.11
N TRP A 158 15.66 13.57 10.69
CA TRP A 158 16.80 14.44 10.39
C TRP A 158 17.30 14.28 8.96
N PHE A 159 17.42 13.04 8.49
CA PHE A 159 17.82 12.77 7.11
C PHE A 159 16.79 13.28 6.11
N LEU A 160 15.49 13.09 6.43
CA LEU A 160 14.40 13.56 5.57
C LEU A 160 14.35 15.08 5.37
N ILE A 161 14.89 15.85 6.34
CA ILE A 161 14.93 17.32 6.27
C ILE A 161 16.18 17.83 5.51
N LYS A 162 17.23 17.01 5.42
CA LYS A 162 18.50 17.38 4.76
C LYS A 162 18.48 17.22 3.23
N ILE A 163 17.42 16.61 2.68
CA ILE A 163 17.20 16.49 1.26
C ILE A 163 16.57 17.80 0.75
#